data_987aa9075ea74e96aa33cffc44603852
#
_entry.id   987aa9075ea74e96aa33cffc44603852
#
_cell.length_a   1.000
_cell.length_b   1.000
_cell.length_c   1.000
_cell.angle_alpha   90.00
_cell.angle_beta   90.00
_cell.angle_gamma   90.00
#
_symmetry.space_group_name_H-M   'P 1'
#
loop_
_entity.id
_entity.type
_entity.pdbx_description
1 polymer ?
#
loop_
_entity_poly.entity_id
_entity_poly.type
_entity_poly.pdbx_seq_one_letter_code
_entity_poly.pdbx_strand_id
1 'polypeptide(L)'
;MARKGSAERETAETFVRVSLELDGGGEAEVATGVGFLDHLLHLLAHHSGMDLTVEAKGDTWVDDHHTVEDTGLVLGRAFDEALGERGGITRFADASTPLIEALSTAVVDLGARSHLTCNLGPMPEKIGTFDVELFPEFLRAFTQYGRFTLHLNCHYGENAHHKIESGVKALAVALREGIAPRTSGSASTKGVID
;
A
#
# COMPACT_ATOMS: atom_id res chain seq x y z
N MET A 1 -20.76 -2.83 10.51
CA MET A 1 -19.64 -2.59 11.45
C MET A 1 -18.50 -2.08 10.61
N ALA A 2 -17.74 -1.11 11.11
CA ALA A 2 -16.54 -0.60 10.42
C ALA A 2 -15.49 -1.72 10.32
N ARG A 3 -14.87 -1.86 9.14
CA ARG A 3 -13.82 -2.85 8.88
C ARG A 3 -12.49 -2.27 9.34
N LYS A 4 -12.01 -2.74 10.49
CA LYS A 4 -10.78 -2.25 11.15
C LYS A 4 -9.76 -3.37 11.27
N GLY A 5 -8.50 -3.02 11.19
CA GLY A 5 -7.39 -3.92 11.46
C GLY A 5 -6.25 -3.18 12.14
N SER A 6 -5.47 -3.92 12.92
CA SER A 6 -4.30 -3.39 13.62
C SER A 6 -3.22 -4.46 13.72
N ALA A 7 -1.99 -4.05 13.62
CA ALA A 7 -0.85 -4.93 13.81
C ALA A 7 0.31 -4.18 14.45
N GLU A 8 1.14 -4.92 15.16
CA GLU A 8 2.36 -4.43 15.78
C GLU A 8 3.49 -5.44 15.56
N ARG A 9 4.70 -4.94 15.40
CA ARG A 9 5.93 -5.72 15.32
C ARG A 9 7.04 -5.00 16.06
N GLU A 10 7.71 -5.72 16.93
CA GLU A 10 8.91 -5.25 17.62
C GLU A 10 10.05 -6.25 17.40
N THR A 11 11.21 -5.75 17.04
CA THR A 11 12.45 -6.51 16.88
C THR A 11 13.59 -5.78 17.57
N ALA A 12 14.82 -6.27 17.43
CA ALA A 12 16.01 -5.55 17.88
C ALA A 12 16.31 -4.32 17.01
N GLU A 13 15.76 -4.23 15.80
CA GLU A 13 16.06 -3.23 14.77
C GLU A 13 14.95 -2.20 14.62
N THR A 14 13.67 -2.65 14.76
CA THR A 14 12.50 -1.82 14.50
C THR A 14 11.40 -2.02 15.53
N PHE A 15 10.62 -0.97 15.73
CA PHE A 15 9.27 -1.02 16.30
C PHE A 15 8.32 -0.40 15.27
N VAL A 16 7.25 -1.11 14.92
CA VAL A 16 6.22 -0.61 14.01
C VAL A 16 4.84 -0.98 14.55
N ARG A 17 3.94 0.00 14.59
CA ARG A 17 2.52 -0.17 14.93
C ARG A 17 1.67 0.48 13.84
N VAL A 18 0.66 -0.25 13.37
CA VAL A 18 -0.30 0.24 12.37
C VAL A 18 -1.71 -0.05 12.87
N SER A 19 -2.60 0.92 12.70
CA SER A 19 -4.05 0.71 12.73
C SER A 19 -4.69 1.37 11.52
N LEU A 20 -5.71 0.72 10.96
CA LEU A 20 -6.45 1.25 9.82
C LEU A 20 -7.94 0.93 9.90
N GLU A 21 -8.74 1.78 9.27
CA GLU A 21 -10.16 1.59 9.03
C GLU A 21 -10.44 1.71 7.54
N LEU A 22 -10.93 0.62 6.91
CA LEU A 22 -11.21 0.60 5.47
C LEU A 22 -12.36 1.52 5.05
N ASP A 23 -13.31 1.74 5.96
CA ASP A 23 -14.52 2.54 5.76
C ASP A 23 -14.37 3.96 6.35
N GLY A 24 -13.16 4.50 6.36
CA GLY A 24 -12.81 5.79 6.94
C GLY A 24 -13.12 7.00 6.07
N GLY A 25 -12.47 8.12 6.38
CA GLY A 25 -12.54 9.41 5.67
C GLY A 25 -11.27 9.81 4.94
N GLY A 26 -10.21 8.98 4.98
CA GLY A 26 -8.90 9.29 4.41
C GLY A 26 -8.00 10.10 5.33
N GLU A 27 -8.29 10.09 6.64
CA GLU A 27 -7.45 10.73 7.65
C GLU A 27 -6.17 9.91 7.90
N ALA A 28 -5.05 10.59 8.11
CA ALA A 28 -3.76 9.93 8.33
C ALA A 28 -2.96 10.57 9.46
N GLU A 29 -2.48 9.74 10.38
CA GLU A 29 -1.46 10.08 11.39
C GLU A 29 -0.25 9.18 11.16
N VAL A 30 0.81 9.70 10.58
CA VAL A 30 1.98 8.92 10.15
C VAL A 30 3.26 9.51 10.70
N ALA A 31 4.07 8.68 11.34
CA ALA A 31 5.38 9.03 11.88
C ALA A 31 6.33 7.81 11.77
N THR A 32 6.98 7.63 10.62
CA THR A 32 7.96 6.55 10.42
C THR A 32 9.41 7.00 10.62
N GLY A 33 9.65 8.31 10.61
CA GLY A 33 10.99 8.87 10.58
C GLY A 33 11.62 8.91 9.18
N VAL A 34 10.95 8.35 8.16
CA VAL A 34 11.36 8.36 6.75
C VAL A 34 10.40 9.27 5.97
N GLY A 35 10.78 10.54 5.80
CA GLY A 35 9.87 11.59 5.34
C GLY A 35 9.17 11.33 4.00
N PHE A 36 9.84 10.67 3.04
CA PHE A 36 9.21 10.34 1.77
C PHE A 36 8.18 9.20 1.94
N LEU A 37 8.46 8.21 2.79
CA LEU A 37 7.48 7.16 3.13
C LEU A 37 6.26 7.76 3.83
N ASP A 38 6.45 8.67 4.79
CA ASP A 38 5.35 9.38 5.46
C ASP A 38 4.44 10.06 4.44
N HIS A 39 5.04 10.78 3.47
CA HIS A 39 4.31 11.41 2.38
C HIS A 39 3.49 10.40 1.55
N LEU A 40 4.09 9.26 1.18
CA LEU A 40 3.40 8.22 0.40
C LEU A 40 2.24 7.58 1.17
N LEU A 41 2.39 7.37 2.48
CA LEU A 41 1.33 6.82 3.34
C LEU A 41 0.18 7.81 3.53
N HIS A 42 0.45 9.11 3.64
CA HIS A 42 -0.61 10.14 3.62
C HIS A 42 -1.39 10.12 2.30
N LEU A 43 -0.71 10.00 1.17
CA LEU A 43 -1.38 9.88 -0.14
C LEU A 43 -2.20 8.60 -0.24
N LEU A 44 -1.67 7.48 0.26
CA LEU A 44 -2.37 6.19 0.27
C LEU A 44 -3.68 6.31 1.06
N ALA A 45 -3.65 6.82 2.27
CA ALA A 45 -4.83 7.03 3.10
C ALA A 45 -5.84 7.96 2.43
N HIS A 46 -5.41 9.15 2.03
CA HIS A 46 -6.28 10.18 1.46
C HIS A 46 -7.02 9.69 0.20
N HIS A 47 -6.29 9.09 -0.75
CA HIS A 47 -6.88 8.69 -2.03
C HIS A 47 -7.65 7.37 -1.98
N SER A 48 -7.34 6.50 -1.02
CA SER A 48 -8.12 5.27 -0.78
C SER A 48 -9.38 5.51 0.06
N GLY A 49 -9.40 6.60 0.84
CA GLY A 49 -10.46 6.86 1.82
C GLY A 49 -10.31 6.05 3.10
N MET A 50 -9.23 5.31 3.28
CA MET A 50 -8.94 4.58 4.52
C MET A 50 -8.37 5.54 5.57
N ASP A 51 -8.81 5.44 6.83
CA ASP A 51 -8.11 6.10 7.92
C ASP A 51 -6.90 5.25 8.33
N LEU A 52 -5.76 5.89 8.55
CA LEU A 52 -4.49 5.23 8.77
C LEU A 52 -3.68 5.90 9.89
N THR A 53 -3.28 5.11 10.89
CA THR A 53 -2.28 5.52 11.89
C THR A 53 -1.06 4.63 11.77
N VAL A 54 0.12 5.23 11.63
CA VAL A 54 1.41 4.52 11.54
C VAL A 54 2.41 5.18 12.48
N GLU A 55 2.93 4.39 13.41
CA GLU A 55 4.07 4.75 14.23
C GLU A 55 5.20 3.76 13.96
N ALA A 56 6.37 4.26 13.56
CA ALA A 56 7.55 3.43 13.41
C ALA A 56 8.78 4.09 14.00
N LYS A 57 9.68 3.26 14.51
CA LYS A 57 11.01 3.66 14.98
C LYS A 57 11.96 2.54 14.61
N GLY A 58 12.93 2.83 13.78
CA GLY A 58 13.94 1.87 13.37
C GLY A 58 15.37 2.41 13.50
N ASP A 59 16.31 1.58 13.10
CA ASP A 59 17.74 1.82 13.12
C ASP A 59 18.22 2.65 11.91
N THR A 60 17.55 3.79 11.66
CA THR A 60 17.80 4.66 10.49
C THR A 60 19.23 5.24 10.43
N TRP A 61 20.06 5.03 11.49
CA TRP A 61 21.51 5.31 11.44
C TRP A 61 22.27 4.28 10.58
N VAL A 62 21.68 3.11 10.30
CA VAL A 62 22.19 2.11 9.34
C VAL A 62 21.76 2.54 7.94
N ASP A 63 20.48 2.46 7.68
CA ASP A 63 19.73 2.98 6.53
C ASP A 63 18.23 2.92 6.81
N ASP A 64 17.40 3.28 5.83
CA ASP A 64 15.94 3.27 5.98
C ASP A 64 15.31 1.90 5.68
N HIS A 65 16.08 0.88 5.26
CA HIS A 65 15.57 -0.38 4.72
C HIS A 65 14.64 -1.11 5.70
N HIS A 66 15.15 -1.41 6.91
CA HIS A 66 14.37 -2.16 7.91
C HIS A 66 13.07 -1.44 8.28
N THR A 67 13.12 -0.11 8.43
CA THR A 67 11.94 0.70 8.76
C THR A 67 10.90 0.66 7.65
N VAL A 68 11.32 0.78 6.40
CA VAL A 68 10.45 0.81 5.22
C VAL A 68 9.80 -0.57 4.98
N GLU A 69 10.60 -1.64 5.02
CA GLU A 69 10.12 -3.01 4.84
C GLU A 69 9.14 -3.41 5.94
N ASP A 70 9.51 -3.21 7.22
CA ASP A 70 8.67 -3.56 8.36
C ASP A 70 7.37 -2.74 8.41
N THR A 71 7.40 -1.47 7.97
CA THR A 71 6.18 -0.67 7.82
C THR A 71 5.24 -1.30 6.78
N GLY A 72 5.77 -1.74 5.64
CA GLY A 72 4.99 -2.46 4.62
C GLY A 72 4.42 -3.78 5.15
N LEU A 73 5.21 -4.53 5.91
CA LEU A 73 4.80 -5.79 6.53
C LEU A 73 3.64 -5.58 7.51
N VAL A 74 3.78 -4.64 8.45
CA VAL A 74 2.78 -4.40 9.49
C VAL A 74 1.51 -3.80 8.91
N LEU A 75 1.64 -2.88 7.94
CA LEU A 75 0.49 -2.38 7.17
C LEU A 75 -0.25 -3.50 6.45
N GLY A 76 0.49 -4.44 5.84
CA GLY A 76 -0.08 -5.60 5.18
C GLY A 76 -0.91 -6.46 6.12
N ARG A 77 -0.41 -6.76 7.32
CA ARG A 77 -1.15 -7.53 8.35
C ARG A 77 -2.41 -6.82 8.80
N ALA A 78 -2.33 -5.53 9.09
CA ALA A 78 -3.49 -4.73 9.49
C ALA A 78 -4.53 -4.67 8.36
N PHE A 79 -4.10 -4.57 7.10
CA PHE A 79 -4.98 -4.59 5.94
C PHE A 79 -5.67 -5.96 5.75
N ASP A 80 -4.95 -7.09 5.89
CA ASP A 80 -5.50 -8.43 5.82
C ASP A 80 -6.55 -8.67 6.92
N GLU A 81 -6.25 -8.24 8.15
CA GLU A 81 -7.17 -8.31 9.28
C GLU A 81 -8.46 -7.51 9.00
N ALA A 82 -8.34 -6.27 8.52
CA ALA A 82 -9.47 -5.41 8.20
C ALA A 82 -10.34 -5.95 7.06
N LEU A 83 -9.74 -6.60 6.05
CA LEU A 83 -10.46 -7.24 4.96
C LEU A 83 -11.25 -8.47 5.41
N GLY A 84 -10.75 -9.22 6.40
CA GLY A 84 -11.40 -10.42 6.92
C GLY A 84 -11.78 -11.40 5.81
N GLU A 85 -13.04 -11.87 5.84
CA GLU A 85 -13.59 -12.71 4.77
C GLU A 85 -13.87 -11.87 3.51
N ARG A 86 -13.07 -12.04 2.48
CA ARG A 86 -13.06 -11.21 1.26
C ARG A 86 -14.20 -11.50 0.28
N GLY A 87 -15.13 -12.39 0.63
CA GLY A 87 -16.24 -12.79 -0.26
C GLY A 87 -17.22 -11.68 -0.62
N GLY A 88 -17.32 -10.66 0.21
CA GLY A 88 -18.27 -9.56 0.09
C GLY A 88 -17.74 -8.29 -0.57
N ILE A 89 -16.51 -8.28 -1.13
CA ILE A 89 -15.91 -7.11 -1.75
C ILE A 89 -15.88 -7.21 -3.28
N THR A 90 -15.62 -6.10 -3.97
CA THR A 90 -15.44 -6.06 -5.43
C THR A 90 -14.29 -6.94 -5.89
N ARG A 91 -13.21 -6.98 -5.15
CA ARG A 91 -12.01 -7.82 -5.29
C ARG A 91 -11.05 -7.37 -6.40
N PHE A 92 -11.51 -7.33 -7.66
CA PHE A 92 -10.68 -6.88 -8.78
C PHE A 92 -10.96 -5.42 -9.07
N ALA A 93 -9.91 -4.62 -9.12
CA ALA A 93 -10.02 -3.21 -9.48
C ALA A 93 -8.74 -2.71 -10.12
N ASP A 94 -8.87 -1.64 -10.87
CA ASP A 94 -7.74 -0.94 -11.46
C ASP A 94 -7.96 0.57 -11.44
N ALA A 95 -6.88 1.31 -11.49
CA ALA A 95 -6.92 2.75 -11.68
C ALA A 95 -5.68 3.23 -12.41
N SER A 96 -5.87 4.24 -13.25
CA SER A 96 -4.78 5.01 -13.86
C SER A 96 -4.83 6.43 -13.36
N THR A 97 -3.73 6.91 -12.80
CA THR A 97 -3.65 8.28 -12.29
C THR A 97 -2.46 9.04 -12.88
N PRO A 98 -2.67 10.26 -13.36
CA PRO A 98 -1.59 11.15 -13.77
C PRO A 98 -1.05 11.95 -12.58
N LEU A 99 0.19 12.36 -12.68
CA LEU A 99 0.73 13.48 -11.91
C LEU A 99 1.63 14.28 -12.85
N ILE A 100 1.13 15.45 -13.27
CA ILE A 100 1.78 16.33 -14.26
C ILE A 100 2.16 15.51 -15.51
N GLU A 101 3.44 15.20 -15.74
CA GLU A 101 3.97 14.47 -16.89
C GLU A 101 4.06 12.95 -16.67
N ALA A 102 3.83 12.46 -15.46
CA ALA A 102 3.86 11.03 -15.16
C ALA A 102 2.47 10.40 -15.22
N LEU A 103 2.41 9.16 -15.68
CA LEU A 103 1.19 8.34 -15.70
C LEU A 103 1.49 6.94 -15.18
N SER A 104 0.73 6.49 -14.18
CA SER A 104 0.83 5.15 -13.65
C SER A 104 -0.52 4.44 -13.60
N THR A 105 -0.49 3.10 -13.71
CA THR A 105 -1.65 2.22 -13.55
C THR A 105 -1.37 1.19 -12.47
N ALA A 106 -2.31 0.99 -11.56
CA ALA A 106 -2.32 -0.10 -10.60
C ALA A 106 -3.52 -1.01 -10.86
N VAL A 107 -3.28 -2.33 -10.82
CA VAL A 107 -4.31 -3.37 -10.89
C VAL A 107 -4.18 -4.27 -9.67
N VAL A 108 -5.28 -4.50 -8.95
CA VAL A 108 -5.29 -5.32 -7.74
C VAL A 108 -6.23 -6.53 -7.87
N ASP A 109 -5.80 -7.66 -7.28
CA ASP A 109 -6.67 -8.80 -6.94
C ASP A 109 -6.57 -9.04 -5.42
N LEU A 110 -7.62 -8.71 -4.69
CA LEU A 110 -7.69 -8.88 -3.24
C LEU A 110 -8.10 -10.32 -2.84
N GLY A 111 -7.73 -11.30 -3.66
CA GLY A 111 -8.12 -12.70 -3.56
C GLY A 111 -7.21 -13.57 -2.66
N ALA A 112 -6.56 -13.01 -1.66
CA ALA A 112 -5.70 -13.70 -0.68
C ALA A 112 -4.44 -14.40 -1.24
N ARG A 113 -4.04 -14.09 -2.48
CA ARG A 113 -2.79 -14.55 -3.10
C ARG A 113 -1.83 -13.40 -3.32
N SER A 114 -0.65 -13.53 -2.73
CA SER A 114 0.38 -12.48 -2.78
C SER A 114 1.16 -12.52 -4.07
N HIS A 115 1.23 -11.43 -4.77
CA HIS A 115 2.14 -11.22 -5.89
C HIS A 115 2.39 -9.72 -6.10
N LEU A 116 3.61 -9.36 -6.45
CA LEU A 116 3.97 -8.01 -6.87
C LEU A 116 4.63 -8.04 -8.24
N THR A 117 4.08 -7.28 -9.16
CA THR A 117 4.80 -6.75 -10.33
C THR A 117 4.89 -5.25 -10.18
N CYS A 118 6.11 -4.71 -10.11
CA CYS A 118 6.35 -3.27 -10.01
C CYS A 118 7.31 -2.85 -11.12
N ASN A 119 6.84 -2.04 -12.06
CA ASN A 119 7.61 -1.55 -13.18
C ASN A 119 7.55 -0.02 -13.24
N LEU A 120 8.62 0.62 -12.77
CA LEU A 120 8.74 2.08 -12.74
C LEU A 120 9.57 2.64 -13.91
N GLY A 121 10.17 1.74 -14.74
CA GLY A 121 11.16 2.13 -15.74
C GLY A 121 12.42 2.71 -15.11
N PRO A 122 13.25 3.45 -15.88
CA PRO A 122 14.46 4.05 -15.34
C PRO A 122 14.16 5.04 -14.19
N MET A 123 14.91 4.92 -13.10
CA MET A 123 14.81 5.73 -11.90
C MET A 123 16.20 6.17 -11.45
N PRO A 124 16.36 7.34 -10.79
CA PRO A 124 17.59 7.68 -10.08
C PRO A 124 17.73 6.80 -8.83
N GLU A 125 18.90 6.83 -8.21
CA GLU A 125 19.15 6.10 -6.96
C GLU A 125 18.33 6.67 -5.79
N LYS A 126 18.14 8.01 -5.73
CA LYS A 126 17.51 8.70 -4.59
C LYS A 126 16.47 9.73 -5.02
N ILE A 127 15.48 9.92 -4.14
CA ILE A 127 14.57 11.07 -4.11
C ILE A 127 14.77 11.76 -2.75
N GLY A 128 15.45 12.91 -2.74
CA GLY A 128 15.89 13.52 -1.49
C GLY A 128 16.87 12.58 -0.77
N THR A 129 16.54 12.15 0.44
CA THR A 129 17.31 11.18 1.21
C THR A 129 16.83 9.73 1.03
N PHE A 130 15.68 9.51 0.42
CA PHE A 130 15.05 8.21 0.25
C PHE A 130 15.68 7.42 -0.89
N ASP A 131 16.14 6.20 -0.63
CA ASP A 131 16.62 5.27 -1.65
C ASP A 131 15.43 4.69 -2.42
N VAL A 132 15.42 4.89 -3.75
CA VAL A 132 14.27 4.54 -4.60
C VAL A 132 13.99 3.03 -4.63
N GLU A 133 15.01 2.21 -4.45
CA GLU A 133 14.86 0.75 -4.34
C GLU A 133 14.01 0.29 -3.17
N LEU A 134 13.83 1.12 -2.14
CA LEU A 134 12.99 0.81 -0.97
C LEU A 134 11.49 0.86 -1.29
N PHE A 135 11.09 1.59 -2.32
CA PHE A 135 9.67 1.65 -2.69
C PHE A 135 9.12 0.29 -3.17
N PRO A 136 9.75 -0.45 -4.08
CA PRO A 136 9.32 -1.81 -4.39
C PRO A 136 9.46 -2.79 -3.21
N GLU A 137 10.41 -2.61 -2.28
CA GLU A 137 10.49 -3.43 -1.06
C GLU A 137 9.28 -3.20 -0.14
N PHE A 138 8.91 -1.94 0.10
CA PHE A 138 7.66 -1.59 0.80
C PHE A 138 6.44 -2.28 0.17
N LEU A 139 6.28 -2.18 -1.15
CA LEU A 139 5.16 -2.79 -1.87
C LEU A 139 5.19 -4.32 -1.79
N ARG A 140 6.38 -4.94 -1.82
CA ARG A 140 6.54 -6.39 -1.68
C ARG A 140 6.07 -6.86 -0.31
N ALA A 141 6.54 -6.21 0.75
CA ALA A 141 6.10 -6.50 2.10
C ALA A 141 4.59 -6.27 2.27
N PHE A 142 4.07 -5.15 1.79
CA PHE A 142 2.65 -4.83 1.86
C PHE A 142 1.78 -5.86 1.13
N THR A 143 2.12 -6.25 -0.09
CA THR A 143 1.36 -7.25 -0.85
C THR A 143 1.47 -8.64 -0.24
N GLN A 144 2.64 -9.01 0.27
CA GLN A 144 2.89 -10.32 0.86
C GLN A 144 2.05 -10.54 2.11
N TYR A 145 2.09 -9.60 3.04
CA TYR A 145 1.39 -9.71 4.32
C TYR A 145 -0.06 -9.24 4.25
N GLY A 146 -0.40 -8.37 3.32
CA GLY A 146 -1.77 -8.01 2.96
C GLY A 146 -2.48 -9.08 2.12
N ARG A 147 -1.75 -10.11 1.66
CA ARG A 147 -2.25 -11.27 0.90
C ARG A 147 -3.06 -10.84 -0.31
N PHE A 148 -2.49 -9.99 -1.16
CA PHE A 148 -3.12 -9.56 -2.42
C PHE A 148 -2.10 -9.45 -3.56
N THR A 149 -2.62 -9.51 -4.78
CA THR A 149 -1.82 -9.30 -6.00
C THR A 149 -1.86 -7.83 -6.38
N LEU A 150 -0.71 -7.26 -6.73
CA LEU A 150 -0.56 -5.91 -7.27
C LEU A 150 0.30 -5.95 -8.54
N HIS A 151 -0.22 -5.36 -9.61
CA HIS A 151 0.56 -4.94 -10.77
C HIS A 151 0.57 -3.42 -10.83
N LEU A 152 1.75 -2.82 -10.64
CA LEU A 152 1.98 -1.38 -10.70
C LEU A 152 2.91 -1.06 -11.87
N ASN A 153 2.43 -0.27 -12.81
CA ASN A 153 3.21 0.16 -13.97
C ASN A 153 3.20 1.68 -14.10
N CYS A 154 4.37 2.29 -14.09
CA CYS A 154 4.54 3.66 -14.57
C CYS A 154 4.79 3.60 -16.09
N HIS A 155 3.86 4.14 -16.86
CA HIS A 155 3.92 4.10 -18.33
C HIS A 155 4.97 5.07 -18.87
N TYR A 156 5.04 6.26 -18.29
CA TYR A 156 6.00 7.31 -18.57
C TYR A 156 6.06 8.34 -17.45
N GLY A 157 7.10 9.15 -17.45
CA GLY A 157 7.36 10.23 -16.51
C GLY A 157 8.84 10.59 -16.51
N GLU A 158 9.18 11.83 -16.24
CA GLU A 158 10.56 12.31 -16.17
C GLU A 158 11.01 12.46 -14.71
N ASN A 159 10.15 13.01 -13.86
CA ASN A 159 10.45 13.22 -12.44
C ASN A 159 10.15 11.95 -11.62
N ALA A 160 11.16 11.42 -10.94
CA ALA A 160 11.04 10.21 -10.14
C ALA A 160 10.00 10.31 -9.01
N HIS A 161 9.90 11.45 -8.35
CA HIS A 161 8.87 11.72 -7.34
C HIS A 161 7.46 11.61 -7.96
N HIS A 162 7.24 12.24 -9.13
CA HIS A 162 5.95 12.17 -9.83
C HIS A 162 5.60 10.74 -10.26
N LYS A 163 6.58 9.94 -10.68
CA LYS A 163 6.37 8.53 -11.07
C LYS A 163 5.91 7.69 -9.89
N ILE A 164 6.58 7.79 -8.73
CA ILE A 164 6.19 7.05 -7.52
C ILE A 164 4.87 7.56 -6.99
N GLU A 165 4.68 8.87 -6.87
CA GLU A 165 3.45 9.45 -6.35
C GLU A 165 2.24 9.11 -7.23
N SER A 166 2.35 9.17 -8.56
CA SER A 166 1.27 8.72 -9.45
C SER A 166 0.96 7.24 -9.25
N GLY A 167 1.99 6.40 -9.03
CA GLY A 167 1.83 4.99 -8.72
C GLY A 167 1.07 4.74 -7.42
N VAL A 168 1.42 5.46 -6.35
CA VAL A 168 0.73 5.35 -5.04
C VAL A 168 -0.72 5.83 -5.14
N LYS A 169 -0.99 6.91 -5.86
CA LYS A 169 -2.36 7.37 -6.12
C LYS A 169 -3.16 6.34 -6.91
N ALA A 170 -2.57 5.71 -7.93
CA ALA A 170 -3.22 4.66 -8.68
C ALA A 170 -3.54 3.44 -7.78
N LEU A 171 -2.58 3.02 -6.95
CA LEU A 171 -2.78 1.96 -5.96
C LEU A 171 -3.91 2.31 -4.99
N ALA A 172 -3.90 3.50 -4.41
CA ALA A 172 -4.90 3.95 -3.45
C ALA A 172 -6.32 3.93 -4.04
N VAL A 173 -6.50 4.45 -5.26
CA VAL A 173 -7.80 4.43 -5.95
C VAL A 173 -8.21 2.99 -6.30
N ALA A 174 -7.30 2.15 -6.78
CA ALA A 174 -7.59 0.74 -7.06
C ALA A 174 -7.98 -0.02 -5.79
N LEU A 175 -7.30 0.22 -4.66
CA LEU A 175 -7.67 -0.37 -3.37
C LEU A 175 -9.08 0.08 -2.93
N ARG A 176 -9.40 1.37 -3.02
CA ARG A 176 -10.74 1.90 -2.71
C ARG A 176 -11.84 1.16 -3.46
N GLU A 177 -11.67 0.99 -4.77
CA GLU A 177 -12.65 0.30 -5.61
C GLU A 177 -12.67 -1.21 -5.30
N GLY A 178 -11.51 -1.83 -5.07
CA GLY A 178 -11.39 -3.26 -4.78
C GLY A 178 -12.02 -3.68 -3.45
N ILE A 179 -11.92 -2.84 -2.40
CA ILE A 179 -12.51 -3.08 -1.08
C ILE A 179 -13.99 -2.73 -1.01
N ALA A 180 -14.53 -2.05 -2.02
CA ALA A 180 -15.94 -1.64 -2.04
C ALA A 180 -16.87 -2.85 -1.89
N PRO A 181 -17.95 -2.75 -1.08
CA PRO A 181 -18.90 -3.82 -0.92
C PRO A 181 -19.55 -4.24 -2.26
N ARG A 182 -19.64 -5.55 -2.49
CA ARG A 182 -20.43 -6.08 -3.62
C ARG A 182 -21.92 -5.94 -3.36
N THR A 183 -22.65 -5.65 -4.41
CA THR A 183 -24.10 -5.56 -4.36
C THR A 183 -24.79 -6.93 -4.39
N SER A 184 -24.10 -7.98 -4.88
CA SER A 184 -24.66 -9.36 -4.95
C SER A 184 -23.58 -10.41 -5.28
N GLY A 185 -23.82 -11.65 -4.83
CA GLY A 185 -23.03 -12.83 -5.16
C GLY A 185 -21.64 -12.87 -4.50
N SER A 186 -20.88 -13.96 -4.75
CA SER A 186 -19.49 -14.12 -4.33
C SER A 186 -18.53 -13.58 -5.39
N ALA A 187 -17.40 -13.01 -4.95
CA ALA A 187 -16.31 -12.59 -5.83
C ALA A 187 -15.49 -13.79 -6.39
N SER A 188 -15.83 -15.01 -6.02
CA SER A 188 -15.16 -16.24 -6.45
C SER A 188 -16.16 -17.23 -7.06
N THR A 189 -15.84 -17.74 -8.25
CA THR A 189 -16.60 -18.86 -8.88
C THR A 189 -16.44 -20.18 -8.13
N LYS A 190 -15.44 -20.28 -7.26
CA LYS A 190 -15.21 -21.45 -6.40
C LYS A 190 -16.04 -21.44 -5.11
N GLY A 191 -16.72 -20.32 -4.79
CA GLY A 191 -17.48 -20.14 -3.55
C GLY A 191 -16.64 -19.79 -2.33
N VAL A 192 -15.30 -19.86 -2.43
CA VAL A 192 -14.33 -19.47 -1.40
C VAL A 192 -13.25 -18.59 -1.99
N ILE A 193 -12.61 -17.78 -1.14
CA ILE A 193 -11.41 -16.98 -1.46
C ILE A 193 -10.32 -17.44 -0.52
N ASP A 194 -9.31 -18.10 -1.05
CA ASP A 194 -8.18 -18.75 -0.39
C ASP A 194 -6.85 -18.46 -1.12
#